data_54ce2595ae10496ce53f5a759638fdbf
#
_entry.id   54ce2595ae10496ce53f5a759638fdbf
#
_cell.length_a   1.000
_cell.length_b   1.000
_cell.length_c   1.000
_cell.angle_alpha   90.00
_cell.angle_beta   90.00
_cell.angle_gamma   90.00
#
_symmetry.space_group_name_H-M   'P 1'
#
loop_
_entity.id
_entity.type
_entity.pdbx_description
1 polymer ?
#
loop_
_entity_poly.entity_id
_entity_poly.type
_entity_poly.pdbx_seq_one_letter_code
_entity_poly.pdbx_strand_id
1 'polypeptide(L)'
;DDTLNNLRQADEPSYRDIAASFAYWDDIYVHYKGRTLASSGHGFSGLGRLKLLQILQQRATELGVGVRFQTEDAGLAAHREADLIVGADGINSAVRNALKAELGATVEMRPNRFVWFGAKMTLPGFTYSFRENEHGIWNLHTYMYSQGECTFLVETTDDAFKAAGLEVENEERS
;
A
#
# COMPACT_ATOMS: atom_id res chain seq x y z
N ASP A 1 -1.73 -18.58 2.03
CA ASP A 1 -2.07 -17.25 2.56
C ASP A 1 -3.58 -17.17 2.76
N ASP A 2 -4.00 -16.90 4.00
CA ASP A 2 -5.41 -16.88 4.41
C ASP A 2 -6.22 -15.82 3.64
N THR A 3 -5.63 -14.67 3.37
CA THR A 3 -6.29 -13.60 2.60
C THR A 3 -6.68 -14.05 1.20
N LEU A 4 -5.77 -14.71 0.48
CA LEU A 4 -6.04 -15.23 -0.85
C LEU A 4 -7.01 -16.41 -0.83
N ASN A 5 -6.94 -17.27 0.19
CA ASN A 5 -7.89 -18.35 0.38
C ASN A 5 -9.30 -17.82 0.67
N ASN A 6 -9.43 -16.80 1.52
CA ASN A 6 -10.71 -16.16 1.81
C ASN A 6 -11.30 -15.50 0.56
N LEU A 7 -10.46 -14.81 -0.22
CA LEU A 7 -10.90 -14.23 -1.50
C LEU A 7 -11.38 -15.29 -2.47
N ARG A 8 -10.64 -16.41 -2.60
CA ARG A 8 -11.02 -17.53 -3.47
C ARG A 8 -12.35 -18.16 -3.08
N GLN A 9 -12.62 -18.27 -1.77
CA GLN A 9 -13.88 -18.81 -1.28
C GLN A 9 -15.05 -17.82 -1.47
N ALA A 10 -14.80 -16.54 -1.33
CA ALA A 10 -15.81 -15.50 -1.47
C ALA A 10 -16.15 -15.19 -2.94
N ASP A 11 -15.15 -15.07 -3.80
CA ASP A 11 -15.31 -14.76 -5.23
C ASP A 11 -14.13 -15.33 -6.04
N GLU A 12 -14.27 -16.56 -6.48
CA GLU A 12 -13.25 -17.28 -7.25
C GLU A 12 -12.84 -16.59 -8.56
N PRO A 13 -13.73 -15.92 -9.32
CA PRO A 13 -13.32 -15.14 -10.49
C PRO A 13 -12.32 -14.04 -10.19
N SER A 14 -12.57 -13.19 -9.18
CA SER A 14 -11.63 -12.14 -8.75
C SER A 14 -10.31 -12.72 -8.28
N TYR A 15 -10.34 -13.80 -7.51
CA TYR A 15 -9.12 -14.50 -7.07
C TYR A 15 -8.27 -14.95 -8.26
N ARG A 16 -8.88 -15.55 -9.28
CA ARG A 16 -8.18 -16.06 -10.46
C ARG A 16 -7.49 -14.94 -11.24
N ASP A 17 -8.19 -13.84 -11.48
CA ASP A 17 -7.64 -12.71 -12.22
C ASP A 17 -6.53 -11.98 -11.44
N ILE A 18 -6.69 -11.86 -10.13
CA ILE A 18 -5.67 -11.31 -9.23
C ILE A 18 -4.43 -12.21 -9.22
N ALA A 19 -4.60 -13.52 -9.00
CA ALA A 19 -3.50 -14.47 -8.95
C ALA A 19 -2.74 -14.57 -10.28
N ALA A 20 -3.44 -14.50 -11.41
CA ALA A 20 -2.83 -14.48 -12.74
C ALA A 20 -2.01 -13.20 -13.02
N SER A 21 -2.24 -12.14 -12.25
CA SER A 21 -1.60 -10.83 -12.43
C SER A 21 -0.43 -10.60 -11.47
N PHE A 22 -0.10 -11.54 -10.59
CA PHE A 22 0.98 -11.40 -9.62
C PHE A 22 2.38 -11.43 -10.24
N ALA A 23 3.26 -10.56 -9.75
CA ALA A 23 4.69 -10.77 -9.78
C ALA A 23 5.08 -11.61 -8.54
N TYR A 24 5.86 -12.68 -8.74
CA TYR A 24 6.27 -13.59 -7.66
C TYR A 24 7.75 -13.45 -7.37
N TRP A 25 8.13 -13.60 -6.10
CA TRP A 25 9.52 -13.77 -5.67
C TRP A 25 9.55 -14.60 -4.39
N ASP A 26 10.68 -15.23 -4.16
CA ASP A 26 10.88 -16.14 -3.04
C ASP A 26 11.91 -15.60 -2.05
N ASP A 27 12.80 -14.74 -2.53
CA ASP A 27 13.94 -14.26 -1.78
C ASP A 27 13.71 -12.88 -1.15
N ILE A 28 14.32 -12.71 0.02
CA ILE A 28 14.53 -11.41 0.67
C ILE A 28 16.02 -11.12 0.71
N TYR A 29 16.39 -9.92 0.29
CA TYR A 29 17.75 -9.39 0.38
C TYR A 29 17.80 -8.22 1.35
N VAL A 30 18.79 -8.24 2.25
CA VAL A 30 19.03 -7.12 3.18
C VAL A 30 20.43 -6.59 2.96
N HIS A 31 20.52 -5.34 2.51
CA HIS A 31 21.78 -4.63 2.31
C HIS A 31 22.05 -3.70 3.50
N TYR A 32 23.15 -3.96 4.21
CA TYR A 32 23.56 -3.16 5.36
C TYR A 32 25.09 -3.08 5.46
N LYS A 33 25.64 -1.89 5.55
CA LYS A 33 27.09 -1.61 5.71
C LYS A 33 27.97 -2.43 4.76
N GLY A 34 27.62 -2.45 3.48
CA GLY A 34 28.36 -3.16 2.43
C GLY A 34 28.20 -4.69 2.44
N ARG A 35 27.37 -5.24 3.31
CA ARG A 35 27.02 -6.66 3.36
C ARG A 35 25.65 -6.88 2.76
N THR A 36 25.46 -8.04 2.14
CA THR A 36 24.18 -8.54 1.70
C THR A 36 23.88 -9.85 2.43
N LEU A 37 22.73 -9.88 3.08
CA LEU A 37 22.14 -11.11 3.61
C LEU A 37 21.00 -11.51 2.70
N ALA A 38 20.85 -12.79 2.42
CA ALA A 38 19.78 -13.34 1.62
C ALA A 38 19.05 -14.43 2.42
N SER A 39 17.74 -14.49 2.26
CA SER A 39 16.89 -15.52 2.83
C SER A 39 15.87 -15.93 1.78
N SER A 40 15.64 -17.21 1.60
CA SER A 40 14.76 -17.82 0.58
C SER A 40 13.61 -18.59 1.22
N GLY A 41 12.63 -19.00 0.43
CA GLY A 41 11.50 -19.82 0.88
C GLY A 41 10.33 -19.02 1.47
N HIS A 42 10.18 -17.75 1.07
CA HIS A 42 9.16 -16.86 1.64
C HIS A 42 7.85 -16.83 0.86
N GLY A 43 7.89 -17.08 -0.46
CA GLY A 43 6.69 -17.17 -1.30
C GLY A 43 5.88 -15.89 -1.37
N PHE A 44 6.50 -14.76 -1.71
CA PHE A 44 5.83 -13.48 -1.84
C PHE A 44 5.22 -13.25 -3.22
N SER A 45 4.20 -12.41 -3.26
CA SER A 45 3.61 -11.91 -4.50
C SER A 45 3.28 -10.42 -4.40
N GLY A 46 3.37 -9.72 -5.51
CA GLY A 46 3.02 -8.31 -5.64
C GLY A 46 2.10 -8.09 -6.84
N LEU A 47 1.28 -7.05 -6.73
CA LEU A 47 0.37 -6.63 -7.79
C LEU A 47 0.28 -5.11 -7.81
N GLY A 48 0.33 -4.53 -9.00
CA GLY A 48 0.11 -3.10 -9.17
C GLY A 48 -1.28 -2.68 -8.69
N ARG A 49 -1.35 -1.64 -7.84
CA ARG A 49 -2.60 -1.17 -7.25
C ARG A 49 -3.67 -0.85 -8.30
N LEU A 50 -3.29 -0.22 -9.41
CA LEU A 50 -4.23 0.10 -10.50
C LEU A 50 -4.84 -1.17 -11.09
N LYS A 51 -4.02 -2.21 -11.30
CA LYS A 51 -4.50 -3.49 -11.84
C LYS A 51 -5.48 -4.17 -10.87
N LEU A 52 -5.19 -4.17 -9.58
CA LEU A 52 -6.10 -4.68 -8.55
C LEU A 52 -7.44 -3.95 -8.59
N LEU A 53 -7.42 -2.61 -8.62
CA LEU A 53 -8.64 -1.80 -8.69
C LEU A 53 -9.45 -2.10 -9.96
N GLN A 54 -8.80 -2.23 -11.12
CA GLN A 54 -9.46 -2.56 -12.38
C GLN A 54 -10.19 -3.91 -12.30
N ILE A 55 -9.53 -4.95 -11.77
CA ILE A 55 -10.14 -6.28 -11.60
C ILE A 55 -11.37 -6.20 -10.71
N LEU A 56 -11.26 -5.57 -9.54
CA LEU A 56 -12.36 -5.49 -8.58
C LEU A 56 -13.52 -4.62 -9.08
N GLN A 57 -13.24 -3.52 -9.76
CA GLN A 57 -14.25 -2.65 -10.36
C GLN A 57 -14.99 -3.34 -11.50
N GLN A 58 -14.28 -4.05 -12.36
CA GLN A 58 -14.88 -4.85 -13.42
C GLN A 58 -15.80 -5.90 -12.81
N ARG A 59 -15.33 -6.63 -11.81
CA ARG A 59 -16.13 -7.66 -11.15
C ARG A 59 -17.37 -7.10 -10.46
N ALA A 60 -17.25 -5.98 -9.77
CA ALA A 60 -18.39 -5.30 -9.17
C ALA A 60 -19.47 -4.94 -10.23
N THR A 61 -19.03 -4.43 -11.38
CA THR A 61 -19.92 -4.11 -12.51
C THR A 61 -20.61 -5.36 -13.07
N GLU A 62 -19.89 -6.46 -13.26
CA GLU A 62 -20.44 -7.75 -13.71
C GLU A 62 -21.51 -8.30 -12.77
N LEU A 63 -21.35 -8.04 -11.46
CA LEU A 63 -22.32 -8.43 -10.43
C LEU A 63 -23.49 -7.44 -10.29
N GLY A 64 -23.56 -6.39 -11.12
CA GLY A 64 -24.62 -5.40 -11.08
C GLY A 64 -24.52 -4.38 -9.94
N VAL A 65 -23.32 -4.29 -9.30
CA VAL A 65 -23.09 -3.29 -8.25
C VAL A 65 -23.02 -1.90 -8.85
N GLY A 66 -23.75 -0.94 -8.30
CA GLY A 66 -23.69 0.47 -8.69
C GLY A 66 -22.40 1.10 -8.20
N VAL A 67 -21.44 1.34 -9.12
CA VAL A 67 -20.14 1.99 -8.82
C VAL A 67 -20.20 3.44 -9.27
N ARG A 68 -19.85 4.36 -8.37
CA ARG A 68 -19.79 5.80 -8.65
C ARG A 68 -18.33 6.25 -8.54
N PHE A 69 -17.78 6.76 -9.64
CA PHE A 69 -16.42 7.33 -9.69
C PHE A 69 -16.46 8.84 -9.53
N GLN A 70 -15.35 9.43 -9.10
CA GLN A 70 -15.19 10.90 -8.97
C GLN A 70 -16.32 11.53 -8.15
N THR A 71 -16.81 10.80 -7.15
CA THR A 71 -17.92 11.22 -6.31
C THR A 71 -17.43 11.26 -4.87
N GLU A 72 -17.46 12.43 -4.28
CA GLU A 72 -17.26 12.59 -2.84
C GLU A 72 -18.54 12.14 -2.10
N ASP A 73 -18.36 11.36 -1.05
CA ASP A 73 -19.50 10.90 -0.27
C ASP A 73 -20.09 12.06 0.55
N ALA A 74 -21.41 12.21 0.49
CA ALA A 74 -22.15 13.21 1.24
C ALA A 74 -22.28 12.90 2.76
N GLY A 75 -21.63 11.84 3.22
CA GLY A 75 -21.61 11.40 4.61
C GLY A 75 -22.75 10.47 5.00
N LEU A 76 -22.66 9.92 6.21
CA LEU A 76 -23.55 8.86 6.72
C LEU A 76 -25.04 9.20 6.63
N ALA A 77 -25.40 10.47 6.75
CA ALA A 77 -26.79 10.91 6.72
C ALA A 77 -27.46 10.66 5.34
N ALA A 78 -26.67 10.63 4.27
CA ALA A 78 -27.17 10.34 2.93
C ALA A 78 -27.49 8.86 2.69
N HIS A 79 -27.06 7.97 3.58
CA HIS A 79 -27.18 6.52 3.43
C HIS A 79 -28.06 5.85 4.49
N ARG A 80 -28.92 6.63 5.17
CA ARG A 80 -29.75 6.13 6.28
C ARG A 80 -30.71 4.99 5.89
N GLU A 81 -31.04 4.88 4.61
CA GLU A 81 -31.91 3.83 4.08
C GLU A 81 -31.14 2.52 3.77
N ALA A 82 -29.83 2.50 3.92
CA ALA A 82 -29.03 1.30 3.70
C ALA A 82 -29.12 0.36 4.91
N ASP A 83 -29.28 -0.93 4.65
CA ASP A 83 -29.27 -1.97 5.70
C ASP A 83 -27.92 -2.10 6.38
N LEU A 84 -26.83 -1.81 5.64
CA LEU A 84 -25.46 -1.84 6.13
C LEU A 84 -24.61 -0.77 5.43
N ILE A 85 -23.83 -0.04 6.20
CA ILE A 85 -22.83 0.91 5.69
C ILE A 85 -21.43 0.40 6.08
N VAL A 86 -20.54 0.25 5.11
CA VAL A 86 -19.14 -0.13 5.32
C VAL A 86 -18.23 1.05 5.01
N GLY A 87 -17.63 1.65 6.04
CA GLY A 87 -16.64 2.71 5.91
C GLY A 87 -15.28 2.14 5.52
N ALA A 88 -14.91 2.24 4.24
CA ALA A 88 -13.62 1.83 3.69
C ALA A 88 -12.86 3.01 3.06
N ASP A 89 -13.01 4.20 3.63
CA ASP A 89 -12.56 5.50 3.13
C ASP A 89 -11.13 5.89 3.61
N GLY A 90 -10.36 4.91 4.08
CA GLY A 90 -8.91 5.01 4.27
C GLY A 90 -8.45 5.71 5.55
N ILE A 91 -7.18 6.14 5.55
CA ILE A 91 -6.50 6.67 6.75
C ILE A 91 -7.17 7.94 7.29
N ASN A 92 -7.70 8.79 6.42
CA ASN A 92 -8.39 10.03 6.78
C ASN A 92 -9.92 9.87 6.89
N SER A 93 -10.38 8.67 7.17
CA SER A 93 -11.79 8.25 7.18
C SER A 93 -12.74 9.28 7.79
N ALA A 94 -13.65 9.78 6.99
CA ALA A 94 -14.74 10.65 7.42
C ALA A 94 -15.76 9.87 8.25
N VAL A 95 -16.02 8.61 7.89
CA VAL A 95 -16.93 7.72 8.65
C VAL A 95 -16.40 7.49 10.06
N ARG A 96 -15.12 7.14 10.22
CA ARG A 96 -14.48 6.99 11.54
C ARG A 96 -14.58 8.28 12.37
N ASN A 97 -14.34 9.43 11.72
CA ASN A 97 -14.37 10.71 12.43
C ASN A 97 -15.80 11.08 12.86
N ALA A 98 -16.81 10.81 12.03
CA ALA A 98 -18.21 11.06 12.34
C ALA A 98 -18.72 10.18 13.50
N LEU A 99 -18.25 8.93 13.59
CA LEU A 99 -18.65 7.96 14.60
C LEU A 99 -17.60 7.79 15.71
N LYS A 100 -16.70 8.75 15.88
CA LYS A 100 -15.56 8.62 16.79
C LYS A 100 -15.95 8.32 18.24
N ALA A 101 -17.04 8.95 18.70
CA ALA A 101 -17.52 8.77 20.08
C ALA A 101 -18.13 7.37 20.28
N GLU A 102 -18.97 6.93 19.34
CA GLU A 102 -19.65 5.63 19.39
C GLU A 102 -18.67 4.47 19.25
N LEU A 103 -17.67 4.60 18.36
CA LEU A 103 -16.66 3.58 18.10
C LEU A 103 -15.54 3.56 19.14
N GLY A 104 -15.39 4.62 19.96
CA GLY A 104 -14.22 4.79 20.83
C GLY A 104 -12.90 4.85 20.04
N ALA A 105 -12.95 5.33 18.79
CA ALA A 105 -11.81 5.28 17.88
C ALA A 105 -10.70 6.24 18.30
N THR A 106 -9.47 5.74 18.30
CA THR A 106 -8.24 6.52 18.55
C THR A 106 -7.33 6.49 17.33
N VAL A 107 -6.59 7.58 17.12
CA VAL A 107 -5.57 7.67 16.06
C VAL A 107 -4.25 8.06 16.72
N GLU A 108 -3.24 7.22 16.54
CA GLU A 108 -1.88 7.49 16.99
C GLU A 108 -1.00 7.79 15.77
N MET A 109 -0.47 9.02 15.72
CA MET A 109 0.47 9.43 14.67
C MET A 109 1.88 8.98 15.04
N ARG A 110 2.51 8.23 14.13
CA ARG A 110 3.91 7.81 14.28
C ARG A 110 4.85 8.87 13.70
N PRO A 111 6.05 9.03 14.26
CA PRO A 111 6.99 10.07 13.84
C PRO A 111 7.79 9.71 12.59
N ASN A 112 7.49 8.58 11.95
CA ASN A 112 8.18 8.18 10.73
C ASN A 112 7.58 8.87 9.52
N ARG A 113 8.46 9.21 8.59
CA ARG A 113 8.12 9.72 7.26
C ARG A 113 8.47 8.67 6.21
N PHE A 114 7.63 8.55 5.20
CA PHE A 114 7.96 7.75 4.03
C PHE A 114 7.54 8.46 2.74
N VAL A 115 8.31 8.18 1.70
CA VAL A 115 7.98 8.58 0.33
C VAL A 115 7.90 7.32 -0.52
N TRP A 116 6.87 7.21 -1.32
CA TRP A 116 6.60 6.03 -2.12
C TRP A 116 6.67 6.35 -3.60
N PHE A 117 7.67 5.81 -4.27
CA PHE A 117 7.88 5.95 -5.69
C PHE A 117 7.60 4.64 -6.45
N GLY A 118 7.26 4.75 -7.73
CA GLY A 118 7.40 3.68 -8.71
C GLY A 118 8.71 3.85 -9.46
N ALA A 119 9.42 2.77 -9.74
CA ALA A 119 10.65 2.79 -10.52
C ALA A 119 10.64 1.69 -11.59
N LYS A 120 11.25 1.99 -12.74
CA LYS A 120 11.49 0.99 -13.80
C LYS A 120 12.79 0.27 -13.50
N MET A 121 12.70 -0.86 -12.83
CA MET A 121 13.85 -1.66 -12.42
C MET A 121 13.43 -3.10 -12.20
N THR A 122 14.32 -4.03 -12.48
CA THR A 122 14.14 -5.44 -12.17
C THR A 122 14.94 -5.80 -10.93
N LEU A 123 14.29 -6.45 -9.97
CA LEU A 123 14.87 -6.89 -8.71
C LEU A 123 14.81 -8.41 -8.60
N PRO A 124 15.83 -9.04 -8.00
CA PRO A 124 15.83 -10.49 -7.81
C PRO A 124 14.85 -10.97 -6.74
N GLY A 125 14.39 -10.08 -5.87
CA GLY A 125 13.47 -10.40 -4.79
C GLY A 125 13.12 -9.16 -4.00
N PHE A 126 12.47 -9.34 -2.84
CA PHE A 126 12.21 -8.25 -1.92
C PHE A 126 13.52 -7.72 -1.35
N THR A 127 13.77 -6.44 -1.49
CA THR A 127 15.06 -5.86 -1.11
C THR A 127 14.87 -4.76 -0.07
N TYR A 128 15.49 -4.95 1.10
CA TYR A 128 15.72 -3.92 2.10
C TYR A 128 17.12 -3.35 1.94
N SER A 129 17.24 -2.03 1.97
CA SER A 129 18.54 -1.36 2.01
C SER A 129 18.56 -0.32 3.12
N PHE A 130 19.45 -0.52 4.09
CA PHE A 130 19.67 0.44 5.15
C PHE A 130 20.88 1.31 4.81
N ARG A 131 20.66 2.62 4.84
CA ARG A 131 21.69 3.63 4.60
C ARG A 131 21.77 4.56 5.80
N GLU A 132 22.98 4.91 6.17
CA GLU A 132 23.28 5.84 7.25
C GLU A 132 24.08 7.01 6.68
N ASN A 133 23.69 8.22 7.02
CA ASN A 133 24.39 9.45 6.69
C ASN A 133 24.33 10.40 7.88
N GLU A 134 24.84 11.63 7.71
CA GLU A 134 24.88 12.66 8.75
C GLU A 134 23.50 13.08 9.29
N HIS A 135 22.41 12.80 8.58
CA HIS A 135 21.05 13.11 8.98
C HIS A 135 20.35 11.97 9.72
N GLY A 136 20.84 10.72 9.58
CA GLY A 136 20.26 9.57 10.25
C GLY A 136 20.20 8.30 9.40
N ILE A 137 19.28 7.41 9.75
CA ILE A 137 19.10 6.11 9.09
C ILE A 137 17.94 6.20 8.11
N TRP A 138 18.17 5.70 6.90
CA TRP A 138 17.22 5.61 5.80
C TRP A 138 17.00 4.14 5.47
N ASN A 139 15.76 3.73 5.45
CA ASN A 139 15.35 2.39 5.11
C ASN A 139 14.62 2.41 3.76
N LEU A 140 15.11 1.59 2.83
CA LEU A 140 14.52 1.45 1.51
C LEU A 140 13.87 0.07 1.41
N HIS A 141 12.61 0.05 1.00
CA HIS A 141 11.86 -1.17 0.69
C HIS A 141 11.59 -1.20 -0.81
N THR A 142 12.08 -2.21 -1.47
CA THR A 142 11.92 -2.33 -2.92
C THR A 142 11.44 -3.75 -3.29
N TYR A 143 10.42 -3.84 -4.12
CA TYR A 143 9.90 -5.10 -4.63
C TYR A 143 9.14 -4.90 -5.94
N MET A 144 9.11 -5.93 -6.76
CA MET A 144 8.41 -5.92 -8.03
C MET A 144 6.90 -6.01 -7.82
N TYR A 145 6.12 -5.28 -8.61
CA TYR A 145 4.66 -5.43 -8.67
C TYR A 145 4.16 -5.72 -10.10
N SER A 146 5.05 -5.61 -11.07
CA SER A 146 4.86 -6.06 -12.45
C SER A 146 6.22 -6.32 -13.10
N GLN A 147 6.22 -6.80 -14.33
CA GLN A 147 7.47 -7.05 -15.06
C GLN A 147 8.19 -5.72 -15.36
N GLY A 148 9.39 -5.56 -14.81
CA GLY A 148 10.23 -4.37 -15.03
C GLY A 148 9.81 -3.14 -14.24
N GLU A 149 8.83 -3.25 -13.34
CA GLU A 149 8.38 -2.16 -12.47
C GLU A 149 8.41 -2.59 -11.00
N CYS A 150 8.92 -1.72 -10.17
CA CYS A 150 9.03 -1.97 -8.74
C CYS A 150 8.53 -0.79 -7.91
N THR A 151 8.11 -1.11 -6.70
CA THR A 151 7.94 -0.14 -5.63
C THR A 151 9.31 0.28 -5.12
N PHE A 152 9.48 1.57 -4.87
CA PHE A 152 10.65 2.15 -4.25
C PHE A 152 10.19 3.05 -3.10
N LEU A 153 10.14 2.48 -1.90
CA LEU A 153 9.70 3.18 -0.71
C LEU A 153 10.92 3.55 0.13
N VAL A 154 11.01 4.82 0.50
CA VAL A 154 12.06 5.33 1.38
C VAL A 154 11.41 5.76 2.68
N GLU A 155 11.88 5.24 3.80
CA GLU A 155 11.40 5.55 5.15
C GLU A 155 12.53 6.08 6.02
N THR A 156 12.23 7.09 6.83
CA THR A 156 13.15 7.63 7.83
C THR A 156 12.36 8.25 8.99
N THR A 157 13.06 8.71 10.03
CA THR A 157 12.43 9.47 11.12
C THR A 157 12.10 10.90 10.67
N ASP A 158 11.12 11.54 11.32
CA ASP A 158 10.78 12.94 11.05
C ASP A 158 11.98 13.88 11.25
N ASP A 159 12.80 13.62 12.28
CA ASP A 159 14.01 14.38 12.55
C ASP A 159 15.04 14.27 11.45
N ALA A 160 15.31 13.06 10.95
CA ALA A 160 16.23 12.83 9.82
C ALA A 160 15.71 13.49 8.53
N PHE A 161 14.40 13.40 8.29
CA PHE A 161 13.75 14.02 7.14
C PHE A 161 13.92 15.55 7.14
N LYS A 162 13.67 16.19 8.28
CA LYS A 162 13.87 17.64 8.48
C LYS A 162 15.33 18.05 8.38
N ALA A 163 16.23 17.30 9.03
CA ALA A 163 17.68 17.57 8.98
C ALA A 163 18.25 17.49 7.54
N ALA A 164 17.66 16.64 6.70
CA ALA A 164 18.01 16.53 5.28
C ALA A 164 17.39 17.65 4.40
N GLY A 165 16.59 18.55 4.96
CA GLY A 165 15.95 19.65 4.24
C GLY A 165 14.86 19.20 3.26
N LEU A 166 14.20 18.07 3.53
CA LEU A 166 13.16 17.49 2.67
C LEU A 166 11.73 17.93 3.09
N GLU A 167 11.59 19.05 3.77
CA GLU A 167 10.26 19.58 4.08
C GLU A 167 9.54 20.07 2.83
N VAL A 168 8.24 19.82 2.79
CA VAL A 168 7.34 19.94 1.60
C VAL A 168 7.28 21.34 0.97
N GLU A 169 7.83 22.37 1.60
CA GLU A 169 7.85 23.73 1.07
C GLU A 169 8.84 23.96 -0.07
N ASN A 170 9.64 22.97 -0.43
CA ASN A 170 10.62 23.04 -1.52
C ASN A 170 10.29 22.04 -2.64
N GLU A 171 9.20 22.26 -3.38
CA GLU A 171 8.85 21.48 -4.59
C GLU A 171 9.97 21.49 -5.66
N GLU A 172 10.88 22.47 -5.63
CA GLU A 172 12.01 22.56 -6.57
C GLU A 172 13.17 21.59 -6.27
N ARG A 173 13.12 20.84 -5.16
CA ARG A 173 14.19 19.93 -4.74
C ARG A 173 13.78 18.44 -4.61
N SER A 174 12.54 18.10 -4.90
CA SER A 174 12.05 16.70 -4.87
C SER A 174 12.07 16.04 -6.24
#